data_f26d6638a368a1ddae5d0989821b0929
#
_entry.id   f26d6638a368a1ddae5d0989821b0929
#
_cell.length_a   1.000
_cell.length_b   1.000
_cell.length_c   1.000
_cell.angle_alpha   90.00
_cell.angle_beta   90.00
_cell.angle_gamma   90.00
#
_symmetry.space_group_name_H-M   'P 1'
#
loop_
_entity.id
_entity.type
_entity.pdbx_description
1 polymer ?
#
loop_
_entity_poly.entity_id
_entity_poly.type
_entity_poly.pdbx_seq_one_letter_code
_entity_poly.pdbx_strand_id
1 'polypeptide(L)'
;MHLESCWCVLCGELNESAEHLFLSCRVAQLIWEEISKWCRISGNTWKLEHHRDRTEVEATPVISMAGNGDDKLHIAMFPWLAFGHLLPFLQLAKLMASKGHKISFISTPRNIDRLPKIPQPLTHLITFIQINLPKLQTLPENAESTRDLPINKGFVGSPETLMGCYDDPAPLEQSLKRPKWVSFESEVRPTAFQVARLQESSSASEENVSDVYRLGATVSGCDAVVVRSCFDFEPDWLNLLKKLYKKPIVPAGLLPAVVNDAGDGCWPEMKQWLDMHPKGSVVYIAFGTETKPNQYELTQLALGLELSGLPFFWVLIEGSSDDEVVVLPKGFEDRTRGRGVVCKVWVPQFKIVSHDSVGGLLIHSGMSSVVEGLQLGKPLVLLPFVLDQGLIASYLVEKKMACMVHRDDVDGSFTPESVADSLSLVMVSEDGKMYREKAKEMMSLFGDINVQDKRGSE
;
A
#
# COMPACT_ATOMS: atom_id res chain seq x y z
N MET A 1 24.48 19.37 19.51
CA MET A 1 24.76 19.73 18.11
C MET A 1 23.68 20.69 17.67
N HIS A 2 24.05 21.87 17.20
CA HIS A 2 23.08 22.84 16.68
C HIS A 2 22.49 22.27 15.39
N LEU A 3 21.18 22.11 15.35
CA LEU A 3 20.42 21.87 14.11
C LEU A 3 20.53 23.15 13.28
N GLU A 4 21.49 23.19 12.36
CA GLU A 4 21.54 24.21 11.32
C GLU A 4 20.40 23.93 10.33
N SER A 5 19.46 24.85 10.32
CA SER A 5 18.43 25.18 9.31
C SER A 5 18.05 24.09 8.29
N CYS A 6 17.07 23.23 8.64
CA CYS A 6 16.35 22.43 7.65
C CYS A 6 15.27 23.29 6.97
N TRP A 7 15.20 23.25 5.64
CA TRP A 7 14.19 23.96 4.84
C TRP A 7 12.94 23.07 4.67
N CYS A 8 11.78 23.65 4.89
CA CYS A 8 10.52 22.94 4.62
C CYS A 8 10.33 22.72 3.12
N VAL A 9 10.23 21.48 2.69
CA VAL A 9 10.03 21.09 1.29
C VAL A 9 8.73 21.63 0.71
N LEU A 10 7.71 21.86 1.56
CA LEU A 10 6.38 22.32 1.11
C LEU A 10 6.33 23.84 0.91
N CYS A 11 7.01 24.63 1.69
CA CYS A 11 6.93 26.09 1.62
C CYS A 11 8.26 26.81 1.38
N GLY A 12 9.42 26.11 1.44
CA GLY A 12 10.74 26.69 1.26
C GLY A 12 11.22 27.57 2.42
N GLU A 13 10.61 27.49 3.59
CA GLU A 13 10.99 28.25 4.79
C GLU A 13 11.89 27.42 5.71
N LEU A 14 12.73 28.11 6.48
CA LEU A 14 13.66 27.49 7.45
C LEU A 14 12.91 26.85 8.62
N ASN A 15 13.45 25.76 9.20
CA ASN A 15 12.96 25.01 10.36
C ASN A 15 11.83 24.02 10.07
N GLU A 16 12.10 23.00 9.28
CA GLU A 16 11.20 21.87 9.16
C GLU A 16 11.15 21.08 10.47
N SER A 17 10.00 21.10 11.12
CA SER A 17 9.66 20.28 12.29
C SER A 17 8.30 19.67 12.07
N ALA A 18 7.91 18.65 12.85
CA ALA A 18 6.56 18.12 12.80
C ALA A 18 5.52 19.20 13.05
N GLU A 19 5.76 20.11 13.98
CA GLU A 19 4.92 21.29 14.24
C GLU A 19 4.85 22.21 13.03
N HIS A 20 6.00 22.48 12.37
CA HIS A 20 6.02 23.28 11.16
C HIS A 20 5.25 22.63 10.03
N LEU A 21 5.48 21.35 9.73
CA LEU A 21 4.83 20.62 8.64
C LEU A 21 3.31 20.53 8.79
N PHE A 22 2.81 20.35 10.00
CA PHE A 22 1.38 20.17 10.25
C PHE A 22 0.64 21.43 10.66
N LEU A 23 1.30 22.37 11.32
CA LEU A 23 0.65 23.55 11.89
C LEU A 23 1.18 24.89 11.38
N SER A 24 2.48 25.00 11.16
CA SER A 24 3.13 26.30 10.86
C SER A 24 3.56 26.42 9.40
N CYS A 25 3.71 25.34 8.67
CA CYS A 25 4.03 25.38 7.24
C CYS A 25 2.92 26.12 6.48
N ARG A 26 3.30 27.10 5.67
CA ARG A 26 2.35 27.89 4.87
C ARG A 26 1.42 27.04 4.01
N VAL A 27 1.94 25.94 3.46
CA VAL A 27 1.14 25.01 2.67
C VAL A 27 0.19 24.21 3.56
N ALA A 28 0.67 23.71 4.70
CA ALA A 28 -0.19 23.03 5.67
C ALA A 28 -1.27 23.98 6.19
N GLN A 29 -0.92 25.23 6.50
CA GLN A 29 -1.89 26.25 6.93
C GLN A 29 -2.97 26.52 5.87
N LEU A 30 -2.60 26.63 4.60
CA LEU A 30 -3.58 26.80 3.51
C LEU A 30 -4.53 25.59 3.41
N ILE A 31 -4.00 24.38 3.56
CA ILE A 31 -4.83 23.16 3.60
C ILE A 31 -5.75 23.17 4.81
N TRP A 32 -5.25 23.53 5.98
CA TRP A 32 -6.05 23.65 7.21
C TRP A 32 -7.06 24.79 7.15
N GLU A 33 -6.72 25.90 6.48
CA GLU A 33 -7.67 26.98 6.24
C GLU A 33 -8.85 26.55 5.35
N GLU A 34 -8.58 25.79 4.28
CA GLU A 34 -9.63 25.24 3.42
C GLU A 34 -10.50 24.21 4.17
N ILE A 35 -9.88 23.30 4.92
CA ILE A 35 -10.60 22.37 5.79
C ILE A 35 -11.42 23.11 6.83
N SER A 36 -10.88 24.16 7.44
CA SER A 36 -11.57 24.98 8.46
C SER A 36 -12.70 25.81 7.88
N LYS A 37 -12.56 26.34 6.67
CA LYS A 37 -13.65 27.02 5.96
C LYS A 37 -14.81 26.06 5.71
N TRP A 38 -14.48 24.86 5.26
CA TRP A 38 -15.47 23.82 5.02
C TRP A 38 -16.16 23.36 6.32
N CYS A 39 -15.40 23.14 7.42
CA CYS A 39 -15.96 22.82 8.74
C CYS A 39 -16.89 23.90 9.27
N ARG A 40 -16.58 25.18 9.03
CA ARG A 40 -17.45 26.29 9.42
C ARG A 40 -18.76 26.37 8.62
N ILE A 41 -18.70 26.04 7.33
CA ILE A 41 -19.88 25.96 6.46
C ILE A 41 -20.81 24.81 6.91
N SER A 42 -20.25 23.71 7.42
CA SER A 42 -21.02 22.56 7.92
C SER A 42 -21.50 22.70 9.37
N GLY A 43 -21.28 23.83 10.03
CA GLY A 43 -21.74 24.09 11.40
C GLY A 43 -20.92 23.48 12.51
N ASN A 44 -19.78 22.86 12.18
CA ASN A 44 -18.87 22.27 13.14
C ASN A 44 -17.75 23.26 13.52
N THR A 45 -17.70 23.66 14.78
CA THR A 45 -16.60 24.48 15.32
C THR A 45 -15.49 23.55 15.80
N TRP A 46 -14.42 23.43 15.03
CA TRP A 46 -13.17 22.86 15.50
C TRP A 46 -12.35 23.95 16.19
N LYS A 47 -12.08 23.79 17.48
CA LYS A 47 -11.06 24.57 18.18
C LYS A 47 -9.78 23.76 18.15
N LEU A 48 -8.78 24.22 17.39
CA LEU A 48 -7.38 23.85 17.60
C LEU A 48 -6.95 24.55 18.90
N GLU A 49 -7.12 23.88 20.03
CA GLU A 49 -6.52 24.35 21.27
C GLU A 49 -5.05 23.93 21.28
N HIS A 50 -4.17 24.94 21.23
CA HIS A 50 -2.76 24.79 21.54
C HIS A 50 -2.61 24.31 22.98
N HIS A 51 -2.43 23.01 23.18
CA HIS A 51 -1.94 22.50 24.46
C HIS A 51 -0.41 22.70 24.53
N ARG A 52 -0.04 23.89 24.98
CA ARG A 52 1.34 24.24 25.39
C ARG A 52 1.58 23.89 26.84
N ASP A 53 1.24 22.88 27.44
CA ASP A 53 1.70 22.40 28.75
C ASP A 53 0.98 21.08 29.09
N ARG A 54 1.66 19.98 28.91
CA ARG A 54 1.37 18.77 29.63
C ARG A 54 2.66 18.22 30.27
N THR A 55 3.00 18.80 31.38
CA THR A 55 3.66 18.08 32.47
C THR A 55 2.56 17.57 33.37
N GLU A 56 2.56 16.25 33.59
CA GLU A 56 1.63 15.44 34.41
C GLU A 56 0.53 14.73 33.62
N VAL A 57 0.82 13.43 33.42
CA VAL A 57 -0.14 12.47 32.91
C VAL A 57 -0.92 11.93 34.12
N GLU A 58 -2.09 12.46 34.36
CA GLU A 58 -3.10 11.74 35.13
C GLU A 58 -4.08 11.03 34.19
N ALA A 59 -4.28 9.80 34.53
CA ALA A 59 -5.24 8.79 34.11
C ALA A 59 -6.30 9.16 33.05
N THR A 60 -6.18 8.47 31.91
CA THR A 60 -7.22 7.85 31.08
C THR A 60 -8.64 8.39 31.21
N PRO A 61 -9.18 9.05 30.20
CA PRO A 61 -10.56 8.84 29.85
C PRO A 61 -10.64 7.51 29.08
N VAL A 62 -11.13 6.49 29.72
CA VAL A 62 -11.77 5.36 29.06
C VAL A 62 -12.78 5.97 28.09
N ILE A 63 -12.53 5.89 26.80
CA ILE A 63 -13.57 6.09 25.82
C ILE A 63 -14.54 4.95 26.03
N SER A 64 -15.55 5.19 26.86
CA SER A 64 -16.71 4.31 26.98
C SER A 64 -17.41 4.33 25.62
N MET A 65 -17.16 3.34 24.80
CA MET A 65 -17.92 3.03 23.59
C MET A 65 -19.30 2.45 23.97
N ALA A 66 -19.90 2.90 25.05
CA ALA A 66 -21.26 2.65 25.44
C ALA A 66 -22.12 3.89 25.12
N GLY A 67 -22.08 4.34 23.85
CA GLY A 67 -23.09 5.22 23.29
C GLY A 67 -24.26 4.38 22.79
N ASN A 68 -25.46 4.72 23.17
CA ASN A 68 -26.69 4.20 22.56
C ASN A 68 -26.58 4.29 21.05
N GLY A 69 -26.90 3.25 20.31
CA GLY A 69 -26.58 2.95 18.91
C GLY A 69 -27.04 3.93 17.81
N ASP A 70 -27.08 5.24 18.06
CA ASP A 70 -27.54 6.25 17.11
C ASP A 70 -26.59 7.44 16.88
N ASP A 71 -25.38 7.42 17.47
CA ASP A 71 -24.43 8.54 17.29
C ASP A 71 -23.77 8.46 15.91
N LYS A 72 -24.35 9.18 14.94
CA LYS A 72 -23.79 9.35 13.59
C LYS A 72 -22.65 10.34 13.61
N LEU A 73 -21.45 9.88 13.24
CA LEU A 73 -20.26 10.71 13.15
C LEU A 73 -20.14 11.39 11.80
N HIS A 74 -19.44 12.52 11.78
CA HIS A 74 -18.90 13.11 10.56
C HIS A 74 -17.38 12.97 10.56
N ILE A 75 -16.85 12.21 9.60
CA ILE A 75 -15.47 11.77 9.57
C ILE A 75 -14.78 12.41 8.37
N ALA A 76 -13.68 13.14 8.61
CA ALA A 76 -12.80 13.63 7.56
C ALA A 76 -11.70 12.59 7.30
N MET A 77 -11.52 12.21 6.03
CA MET A 77 -10.47 11.30 5.58
C MET A 77 -9.56 12.01 4.60
N PHE A 78 -8.27 12.02 4.88
CA PHE A 78 -7.25 12.59 4.02
C PHE A 78 -6.15 11.54 3.78
N PRO A 79 -6.36 10.60 2.86
CA PRO A 79 -5.40 9.56 2.54
C PRO A 79 -4.18 10.12 1.81
N TRP A 80 -3.05 9.44 1.96
CA TRP A 80 -1.88 9.71 1.13
C TRP A 80 -2.24 9.65 -0.36
N LEU A 81 -1.63 10.51 -1.16
CA LEU A 81 -1.96 10.69 -2.58
C LEU A 81 -1.36 9.59 -3.47
N ALA A 82 -1.57 8.36 -3.09
CA ALA A 82 -1.17 7.15 -3.79
C ALA A 82 -2.37 6.21 -3.94
N PHE A 83 -2.54 5.57 -5.09
CA PHE A 83 -3.70 4.69 -5.34
C PHE A 83 -3.74 3.48 -4.39
N GLY A 84 -2.58 2.99 -3.95
CA GLY A 84 -2.47 1.97 -2.91
C GLY A 84 -3.11 2.37 -1.57
N HIS A 85 -3.25 3.67 -1.30
CA HIS A 85 -3.90 4.24 -0.11
C HIS A 85 -5.31 4.75 -0.42
N LEU A 86 -5.49 5.48 -1.51
CA LEU A 86 -6.78 6.07 -1.89
C LEU A 86 -7.90 5.02 -1.99
N LEU A 87 -7.65 3.88 -2.63
CA LEU A 87 -8.65 2.84 -2.83
C LEU A 87 -9.07 2.15 -1.53
N PRO A 88 -8.16 1.70 -0.64
CA PRO A 88 -8.54 1.16 0.67
C PRO A 88 -9.28 2.16 1.56
N PHE A 89 -8.85 3.44 1.58
CA PHE A 89 -9.56 4.49 2.31
C PHE A 89 -10.96 4.72 1.77
N LEU A 90 -11.13 4.68 0.44
CA LEU A 90 -12.47 4.78 -0.17
C LEU A 90 -13.35 3.58 0.21
N GLN A 91 -12.76 2.37 0.30
CA GLN A 91 -13.48 1.19 0.74
C GLN A 91 -13.91 1.33 2.22
N LEU A 92 -13.01 1.79 3.09
CA LEU A 92 -13.31 2.09 4.47
C LEU A 92 -14.41 3.16 4.59
N ALA A 93 -14.34 4.23 3.78
CA ALA A 93 -15.34 5.27 3.71
C ALA A 93 -16.74 4.71 3.36
N LYS A 94 -16.81 3.80 2.38
CA LYS A 94 -18.06 3.13 2.00
C LYS A 94 -18.63 2.28 3.14
N LEU A 95 -17.77 1.56 3.86
CA LEU A 95 -18.17 0.74 5.01
C LEU A 95 -18.72 1.61 6.16
N MET A 96 -18.05 2.70 6.49
CA MET A 96 -18.52 3.64 7.51
C MET A 96 -19.81 4.34 7.08
N ALA A 97 -19.92 4.75 5.82
CA ALA A 97 -21.14 5.32 5.28
C ALA A 97 -22.32 4.33 5.28
N SER A 98 -22.08 3.04 5.01
CA SER A 98 -23.13 2.02 5.10
C SER A 98 -23.68 1.84 6.52
N LYS A 99 -22.89 2.18 7.53
CA LYS A 99 -23.31 2.28 8.94
C LYS A 99 -23.97 3.62 9.29
N GLY A 100 -24.13 4.54 8.32
CA GLY A 100 -24.83 5.82 8.44
C GLY A 100 -23.96 7.01 8.83
N HIS A 101 -22.63 6.86 8.91
CA HIS A 101 -21.71 7.96 9.17
C HIS A 101 -21.55 8.85 7.93
N LYS A 102 -21.36 10.16 8.12
CA LYS A 102 -21.02 11.09 7.05
C LYS A 102 -19.52 11.14 6.84
N ILE A 103 -19.08 11.07 5.60
CA ILE A 103 -17.65 11.06 5.23
C ILE A 103 -17.35 12.26 4.35
N SER A 104 -16.31 12.99 4.72
CA SER A 104 -15.64 13.97 3.86
C SER A 104 -14.32 13.38 3.39
N PHE A 105 -14.27 12.98 2.13
CA PHE A 105 -13.08 12.38 1.53
C PHE A 105 -12.29 13.46 0.79
N ILE A 106 -11.12 13.81 1.32
CA ILE A 106 -10.29 14.92 0.87
C ILE A 106 -9.20 14.36 -0.05
N SER A 107 -9.11 14.90 -1.26
CA SER A 107 -8.03 14.57 -2.20
C SER A 107 -7.92 15.63 -3.31
N THR A 108 -6.98 15.44 -4.24
CA THR A 108 -6.81 16.34 -5.38
C THR A 108 -7.87 16.08 -6.46
N PRO A 109 -8.19 17.07 -7.32
CA PRO A 109 -9.22 16.92 -8.34
C PRO A 109 -9.00 15.70 -9.25
N ARG A 110 -7.79 15.55 -9.80
CA ARG A 110 -7.46 14.45 -10.71
C ARG A 110 -7.49 13.09 -10.04
N ASN A 111 -7.13 12.99 -8.76
CA ASN A 111 -7.26 11.74 -8.02
C ASN A 111 -8.72 11.38 -7.80
N ILE A 112 -9.57 12.35 -7.45
CA ILE A 112 -11.02 12.14 -7.27
C ILE A 112 -11.65 11.66 -8.58
N ASP A 113 -11.30 12.25 -9.72
CA ASP A 113 -11.82 11.84 -11.04
C ASP A 113 -11.43 10.40 -11.41
N ARG A 114 -10.30 9.93 -10.90
CA ARG A 114 -9.80 8.56 -11.13
C ARG A 114 -10.40 7.52 -10.15
N LEU A 115 -11.05 7.96 -9.07
CA LEU A 115 -11.63 7.05 -8.09
C LEU A 115 -12.89 6.37 -8.64
N PRO A 116 -13.16 5.13 -8.20
CA PRO A 116 -14.41 4.46 -8.48
C PRO A 116 -15.61 5.25 -7.99
N LYS A 117 -16.69 5.25 -8.76
CA LYS A 117 -17.94 5.94 -8.40
C LYS A 117 -18.50 5.41 -7.07
N ILE A 118 -19.10 6.31 -6.32
CA ILE A 118 -19.81 5.97 -5.10
C ILE A 118 -21.14 5.31 -5.48
N PRO A 119 -21.48 4.17 -4.84
CA PRO A 119 -22.80 3.55 -5.02
C PRO A 119 -23.93 4.52 -4.69
N GLN A 120 -25.01 4.53 -5.49
CA GLN A 120 -26.14 5.44 -5.36
C GLN A 120 -26.68 5.59 -3.93
N PRO A 121 -26.84 4.50 -3.13
CA PRO A 121 -27.32 4.63 -1.76
C PRO A 121 -26.39 5.39 -0.82
N LEU A 122 -25.11 5.53 -1.13
CA LEU A 122 -24.10 6.16 -0.27
C LEU A 122 -23.73 7.60 -0.72
N THR A 123 -24.21 8.06 -1.87
CA THR A 123 -23.82 9.38 -2.44
C THR A 123 -24.17 10.56 -1.54
N HIS A 124 -25.21 10.46 -0.71
CA HIS A 124 -25.60 11.50 0.23
C HIS A 124 -24.79 11.50 1.53
N LEU A 125 -23.98 10.46 1.77
CA LEU A 125 -23.16 10.30 2.98
C LEU A 125 -21.67 10.52 2.70
N ILE A 126 -21.21 10.38 1.45
CA ILE A 126 -19.81 10.56 1.08
C ILE A 126 -19.67 11.79 0.18
N THR A 127 -18.95 12.81 0.67
CA THR A 127 -18.66 14.03 -0.07
C THR A 127 -17.19 14.09 -0.41
N PHE A 128 -16.85 14.25 -1.69
CA PHE A 128 -15.49 14.52 -2.12
C PHE A 128 -15.14 15.99 -1.96
N ILE A 129 -14.02 16.28 -1.29
CA ILE A 129 -13.49 17.62 -1.12
C ILE A 129 -12.22 17.73 -1.93
N GLN A 130 -12.22 18.64 -2.89
CA GLN A 130 -11.08 18.89 -3.75
C GLN A 130 -10.13 19.90 -3.11
N ILE A 131 -8.85 19.54 -3.02
CA ILE A 131 -7.77 20.46 -2.64
C ILE A 131 -6.73 20.49 -3.77
N ASN A 132 -6.36 21.71 -4.17
CA ASN A 132 -5.29 21.87 -5.15
C ASN A 132 -3.94 21.82 -4.45
N LEU A 133 -3.01 21.05 -5.01
CA LEU A 133 -1.63 21.09 -4.55
C LEU A 133 -0.98 22.43 -4.89
N PRO A 134 -0.10 22.94 -4.04
CA PRO A 134 0.67 24.13 -4.36
C PRO A 134 1.57 23.87 -5.57
N LYS A 135 1.77 24.89 -6.40
CA LYS A 135 2.73 24.82 -7.50
C LYS A 135 4.14 24.87 -6.94
N LEU A 136 4.84 23.77 -6.98
CA LEU A 136 6.24 23.65 -6.57
C LEU A 136 7.11 23.49 -7.81
N GLN A 137 8.28 24.15 -7.83
CA GLN A 137 9.22 24.06 -8.97
C GLN A 137 9.79 22.64 -9.14
N THR A 138 9.76 21.84 -8.08
CA THR A 138 10.27 20.47 -8.03
C THR A 138 9.24 19.41 -8.44
N LEU A 139 7.98 19.79 -8.63
CA LEU A 139 6.92 18.88 -9.06
C LEU A 139 6.61 19.09 -10.55
N PRO A 140 6.44 18.01 -11.33
CA PRO A 140 5.94 18.11 -12.69
C PRO A 140 4.61 18.84 -12.74
N GLU A 141 4.38 19.63 -13.78
CA GLU A 141 3.12 20.31 -13.99
C GLU A 141 2.00 19.24 -14.07
N ASN A 142 0.95 19.40 -13.26
CA ASN A 142 -0.16 18.46 -13.11
C ASN A 142 0.13 17.14 -12.38
N ALA A 143 1.23 17.01 -11.65
CA ALA A 143 1.42 15.89 -10.74
C ALA A 143 0.49 16.02 -9.51
N GLU A 144 -0.38 15.04 -9.29
CA GLU A 144 -1.35 15.02 -8.19
C GLU A 144 -1.30 13.72 -7.37
N SER A 145 -0.51 12.75 -7.80
CA SER A 145 -0.28 11.50 -7.06
C SER A 145 1.15 11.02 -7.23
N THR A 146 1.58 10.09 -6.37
CA THR A 146 2.88 9.42 -6.49
C THR A 146 3.08 8.76 -7.86
N ARG A 147 1.99 8.34 -8.51
CA ARG A 147 1.99 7.81 -9.88
C ARG A 147 2.48 8.82 -10.92
N ASP A 148 2.25 10.10 -10.67
CA ASP A 148 2.58 11.18 -11.60
C ASP A 148 4.04 11.66 -11.42
N LEU A 149 4.81 11.04 -10.50
CA LEU A 149 6.19 11.39 -10.17
C LEU A 149 7.20 10.37 -10.74
N PRO A 150 8.43 10.81 -11.03
CA PRO A 150 9.55 9.90 -11.28
C PRO A 150 9.82 9.03 -10.04
N ILE A 151 10.14 7.75 -10.26
CA ILE A 151 10.34 6.81 -9.17
C ILE A 151 11.76 6.96 -8.65
N ASN A 152 11.95 7.65 -7.54
CA ASN A 152 13.17 7.57 -6.73
C ASN A 152 13.00 8.02 -5.28
N LYS A 153 11.78 8.22 -4.78
CA LYS A 153 11.54 8.67 -3.41
C LYS A 153 10.43 7.85 -2.77
N GLY A 154 10.75 6.62 -2.40
CA GLY A 154 9.87 5.75 -1.62
C GLY A 154 10.05 5.99 -0.14
N PHE A 155 8.96 5.94 0.58
CA PHE A 155 8.86 6.07 2.03
C PHE A 155 9.30 4.80 2.74
N VAL A 156 10.20 4.89 3.74
CA VAL A 156 10.43 3.81 4.71
C VAL A 156 10.98 4.26 6.03
N GLY A 157 10.45 3.67 7.08
CA GLY A 157 11.00 3.72 8.40
C GLY A 157 11.30 2.33 8.96
N SER A 158 12.43 2.18 9.66
CA SER A 158 12.66 0.99 10.45
C SER A 158 11.71 0.97 11.67
N PRO A 159 11.34 -0.21 12.18
CA PRO A 159 10.53 -0.30 13.39
C PRO A 159 11.13 0.43 14.59
N GLU A 160 12.47 0.47 14.72
CA GLU A 160 13.16 1.19 15.78
C GLU A 160 12.91 2.69 15.71
N THR A 161 12.81 3.22 14.51
CA THR A 161 12.54 4.64 14.29
C THR A 161 11.08 4.98 14.56
N LEU A 162 10.15 4.05 14.26
CA LEU A 162 8.75 4.17 14.65
C LEU A 162 8.55 4.17 16.17
N MET A 163 9.56 3.72 16.92
CA MET A 163 9.57 3.66 18.38
C MET A 163 10.24 4.86 19.05
N GLY A 164 10.60 5.90 18.29
CA GLY A 164 11.21 7.11 18.83
C GLY A 164 12.74 7.09 18.90
N CYS A 165 13.40 6.12 18.25
CA CYS A 165 14.85 6.09 18.09
C CYS A 165 15.22 6.78 16.78
N TYR A 166 15.17 8.12 16.78
CA TYR A 166 15.29 8.93 15.57
C TYR A 166 16.74 9.21 15.11
N ASP A 167 17.73 8.84 15.92
CA ASP A 167 19.05 9.47 15.81
C ASP A 167 20.08 8.69 14.99
N ASP A 168 19.89 7.35 14.75
CA ASP A 168 20.81 6.59 13.90
C ASP A 168 20.15 5.34 13.31
N PRO A 169 20.29 5.07 12.01
CA PRO A 169 19.89 3.79 11.45
C PRO A 169 20.72 2.68 12.08
N ALA A 170 20.07 1.63 12.56
CA ALA A 170 20.76 0.47 13.10
C ALA A 170 21.78 -0.07 12.08
N PRO A 171 22.98 -0.51 12.51
CA PRO A 171 23.95 -1.13 11.60
C PRO A 171 23.30 -2.28 10.82
N LEU A 172 23.68 -2.44 9.54
CA LEU A 172 23.13 -3.46 8.63
C LEU A 172 23.02 -4.84 9.29
N GLU A 173 24.06 -5.28 9.99
CA GLU A 173 24.08 -6.57 10.67
C GLU A 173 22.99 -6.73 11.75
N GLN A 174 22.57 -5.64 12.40
CA GLN A 174 21.48 -5.67 13.38
C GLN A 174 20.13 -5.70 12.69
N SER A 175 19.99 -4.98 11.58
CA SER A 175 18.74 -4.93 10.80
C SER A 175 18.41 -6.26 10.13
N LEU A 176 19.39 -7.13 9.90
CA LEU A 176 19.22 -8.47 9.35
C LEU A 176 18.79 -9.52 10.41
N LYS A 177 18.84 -9.17 11.69
CA LYS A 177 18.46 -10.07 12.78
C LYS A 177 17.06 -9.72 13.27
N ARG A 178 16.36 -10.73 13.81
CA ARG A 178 15.12 -10.49 14.53
C ARG A 178 15.38 -9.50 15.67
N PRO A 179 14.70 -8.35 15.71
CA PRO A 179 14.88 -7.39 16.79
C PRO A 179 14.49 -7.98 18.14
N LYS A 180 15.20 -7.59 19.23
CA LYS A 180 14.95 -8.11 20.59
C LYS A 180 13.54 -7.82 21.12
N TRP A 181 12.88 -6.79 20.57
CA TRP A 181 11.52 -6.42 20.96
C TRP A 181 10.44 -7.30 20.29
N VAL A 182 10.78 -8.11 19.28
CA VAL A 182 9.90 -9.16 18.74
C VAL A 182 9.99 -10.36 19.66
N SER A 183 9.00 -10.53 20.53
CA SER A 183 8.99 -11.52 21.61
C SER A 183 8.47 -12.89 21.22
N PHE A 184 8.07 -13.09 19.98
CA PHE A 184 7.55 -14.35 19.42
C PHE A 184 8.46 -14.85 18.29
N GLU A 185 8.34 -16.14 17.97
CA GLU A 185 9.09 -16.73 16.87
C GLU A 185 8.55 -16.26 15.51
N SER A 186 9.43 -15.78 14.64
CA SER A 186 9.11 -15.39 13.27
C SER A 186 10.36 -15.38 12.41
N GLU A 187 10.21 -15.80 11.17
CA GLU A 187 11.24 -15.72 10.12
C GLU A 187 11.16 -14.41 9.31
N VAL A 188 10.20 -13.53 9.64
CA VAL A 188 10.03 -12.24 8.97
C VAL A 188 11.22 -11.35 9.25
N ARG A 189 11.99 -11.06 8.21
CA ARG A 189 13.16 -10.18 8.24
C ARG A 189 13.45 -9.64 6.84
N PRO A 190 14.04 -8.44 6.76
CA PRO A 190 14.49 -7.91 5.47
C PRO A 190 15.77 -8.61 5.02
N THR A 191 16.03 -8.65 3.72
CA THR A 191 17.32 -9.01 3.15
C THR A 191 18.29 -7.83 3.19
N ALA A 192 19.60 -8.08 2.97
CA ALA A 192 20.60 -7.01 2.93
C ALA A 192 20.29 -5.96 1.85
N PHE A 193 19.85 -6.42 0.68
CA PHE A 193 19.39 -5.57 -0.41
C PHE A 193 18.23 -4.65 0.01
N GLN A 194 17.24 -5.20 0.72
CA GLN A 194 16.09 -4.43 1.20
C GLN A 194 16.51 -3.39 2.25
N VAL A 195 17.40 -3.77 3.18
CA VAL A 195 17.93 -2.82 4.18
C VAL A 195 18.74 -1.70 3.52
N ALA A 196 19.58 -2.01 2.53
CA ALA A 196 20.35 -0.98 1.81
C ALA A 196 19.42 0.01 1.12
N ARG A 197 18.37 -0.46 0.43
CA ARG A 197 17.35 0.40 -0.18
C ARG A 197 16.56 1.23 0.84
N LEU A 198 16.30 0.66 2.01
CA LEU A 198 15.69 1.35 3.14
C LEU A 198 16.56 2.54 3.60
N GLN A 199 17.85 2.29 3.79
CA GLN A 199 18.78 3.31 4.23
C GLN A 199 18.95 4.45 3.22
N GLU A 200 19.01 4.12 1.93
CA GLU A 200 19.07 5.13 0.85
C GLU A 200 17.86 6.06 0.84
N SER A 201 16.64 5.51 1.07
CA SER A 201 15.39 6.28 1.03
C SER A 201 15.05 6.98 2.34
N SER A 202 15.58 6.52 3.47
CA SER A 202 15.32 7.07 4.81
C SER A 202 16.30 8.15 5.25
N SER A 203 17.37 8.38 4.49
CA SER A 203 18.37 9.42 4.83
C SER A 203 17.75 10.80 4.78
N ALA A 204 17.90 11.55 5.89
CA ALA A 204 17.61 12.99 5.88
C ALA A 204 18.56 13.69 4.91
N SER A 205 18.06 14.59 4.08
CA SER A 205 18.87 15.50 3.29
C SER A 205 18.93 16.86 3.98
N GLU A 206 19.84 17.74 3.54
CA GLU A 206 19.86 19.12 4.02
C GLU A 206 18.54 19.87 3.76
N GLU A 207 17.74 19.35 2.85
CA GLU A 207 16.47 19.94 2.38
C GLU A 207 15.23 19.25 2.93
N ASN A 208 15.35 18.09 3.61
CA ASN A 208 14.18 17.27 3.96
C ASN A 208 14.37 16.43 5.21
N VAL A 209 13.37 16.44 6.09
CA VAL A 209 13.30 15.55 7.27
C VAL A 209 13.03 14.12 6.80
N SER A 210 13.66 13.13 7.42
CA SER A 210 13.47 11.73 7.05
C SER A 210 12.01 11.29 7.15
N ASP A 211 11.58 10.45 6.25
CA ASP A 211 10.22 9.89 6.28
C ASP A 211 9.93 9.13 7.57
N VAL A 212 10.97 8.57 8.14
CA VAL A 212 10.93 7.86 9.41
C VAL A 212 10.56 8.80 10.57
N TYR A 213 11.17 9.98 10.62
CA TYR A 213 10.81 11.01 11.58
C TYR A 213 9.34 11.43 11.42
N ARG A 214 8.89 11.64 10.18
CA ARG A 214 7.51 12.01 9.88
C ARG A 214 6.51 10.98 10.39
N LEU A 215 6.77 9.70 10.12
CA LEU A 215 5.91 8.61 10.58
C LEU A 215 5.91 8.52 12.11
N GLY A 216 7.08 8.60 12.75
CA GLY A 216 7.21 8.59 14.20
C GLY A 216 6.46 9.75 14.86
N ALA A 217 6.60 10.96 14.32
CA ALA A 217 5.87 12.14 14.79
C ALA A 217 4.35 11.97 14.63
N THR A 218 3.90 11.41 13.49
CA THR A 218 2.48 11.11 13.25
C THR A 218 1.94 10.10 14.25
N VAL A 219 2.66 8.99 14.46
CA VAL A 219 2.27 7.97 15.45
C VAL A 219 2.28 8.55 16.87
N SER A 220 3.26 9.39 17.20
CA SER A 220 3.32 10.04 18.51
C SER A 220 2.16 11.03 18.73
N GLY A 221 1.76 11.75 17.69
CA GLY A 221 0.71 12.76 17.75
C GLY A 221 -0.72 12.23 17.67
N CYS A 222 -0.95 10.99 17.23
CA CYS A 222 -2.30 10.45 17.08
C CYS A 222 -2.85 9.86 18.41
N ASP A 223 -4.17 9.80 18.55
CA ASP A 223 -4.85 9.18 19.70
C ASP A 223 -4.98 7.66 19.55
N ALA A 224 -5.07 7.15 18.33
CA ALA A 224 -5.17 5.73 18.01
C ALA A 224 -4.55 5.44 16.64
N VAL A 225 -4.13 4.20 16.43
CA VAL A 225 -3.62 3.73 15.13
C VAL A 225 -4.61 2.72 14.55
N VAL A 226 -5.13 3.02 13.38
CA VAL A 226 -5.99 2.10 12.64
C VAL A 226 -5.14 1.32 11.65
N VAL A 227 -5.19 -0.02 11.72
CA VAL A 227 -4.36 -0.91 10.90
C VAL A 227 -5.24 -1.69 9.95
N ARG A 228 -4.88 -1.72 8.66
CA ARG A 228 -5.54 -2.58 7.66
C ARG A 228 -5.12 -4.03 7.84
N SER A 229 -5.65 -4.66 8.86
CA SER A 229 -5.38 -6.04 9.24
C SER A 229 -6.51 -6.58 10.13
N CYS A 230 -6.40 -7.85 10.54
CA CYS A 230 -7.28 -8.47 11.52
C CYS A 230 -6.51 -9.47 12.38
N PHE A 231 -7.05 -9.80 13.57
CA PHE A 231 -6.42 -10.73 14.49
C PHE A 231 -6.34 -12.17 13.97
N ASP A 232 -7.22 -12.56 13.05
CA ASP A 232 -7.15 -13.89 12.43
C ASP A 232 -6.02 -14.00 11.39
N PHE A 233 -5.53 -12.86 10.89
CA PHE A 233 -4.41 -12.80 9.96
C PHE A 233 -3.06 -12.66 10.67
N GLU A 234 -2.87 -11.61 11.48
CA GLU A 234 -1.58 -11.30 12.11
C GLU A 234 -1.68 -10.88 13.59
N PRO A 235 -2.17 -11.80 14.49
CA PRO A 235 -2.43 -11.48 15.88
C PRO A 235 -1.20 -11.03 16.66
N ASP A 236 -0.05 -11.69 16.44
CA ASP A 236 1.18 -11.40 17.17
C ASP A 236 1.74 -10.03 16.84
N TRP A 237 1.68 -9.63 15.56
CA TRP A 237 2.12 -8.32 15.09
C TRP A 237 1.21 -7.19 15.60
N LEU A 238 -0.11 -7.37 15.61
CA LEU A 238 -1.06 -6.40 16.17
C LEU A 238 -0.85 -6.22 17.69
N ASN A 239 -0.65 -7.32 18.42
CA ASN A 239 -0.35 -7.28 19.84
C ASN A 239 1.00 -6.61 20.13
N LEU A 240 1.99 -6.83 19.26
CA LEU A 240 3.28 -6.17 19.35
C LEU A 240 3.15 -4.66 19.14
N LEU A 241 2.45 -4.21 18.10
CA LEU A 241 2.19 -2.79 17.87
C LEU A 241 1.53 -2.11 19.07
N LYS A 242 0.56 -2.76 19.70
CA LYS A 242 -0.10 -2.26 20.92
C LYS A 242 0.91 -2.02 22.05
N LYS A 243 1.87 -2.95 22.23
CA LYS A 243 2.92 -2.83 23.26
C LYS A 243 3.91 -1.71 22.92
N LEU A 244 4.30 -1.59 21.65
CA LEU A 244 5.32 -0.64 21.18
C LEU A 244 4.78 0.79 21.22
N TYR A 245 3.63 1.03 20.61
CA TYR A 245 3.07 2.38 20.49
C TYR A 245 2.39 2.88 21.77
N LYS A 246 2.06 1.97 22.69
CA LYS A 246 1.32 2.29 23.93
C LYS A 246 0.03 3.07 23.66
N LYS A 247 -0.61 2.78 22.54
CA LYS A 247 -1.83 3.41 22.05
C LYS A 247 -2.85 2.35 21.63
N PRO A 248 -4.13 2.69 21.53
CA PRO A 248 -5.12 1.80 20.93
C PRO A 248 -4.73 1.44 19.50
N ILE A 249 -4.66 0.15 19.20
CA ILE A 249 -4.50 -0.38 17.84
C ILE A 249 -5.83 -0.99 17.43
N VAL A 250 -6.42 -0.43 16.37
CA VAL A 250 -7.74 -0.82 15.88
C VAL A 250 -7.58 -1.50 14.51
N PRO A 251 -7.75 -2.81 14.41
CA PRO A 251 -7.79 -3.49 13.12
C PRO A 251 -9.05 -3.07 12.34
N ALA A 252 -8.86 -2.57 11.12
CA ALA A 252 -9.97 -2.15 10.24
C ALA A 252 -10.47 -3.28 9.32
N GLY A 253 -9.94 -4.50 9.48
CA GLY A 253 -10.11 -5.59 8.54
C GLY A 253 -9.21 -5.45 7.32
N LEU A 254 -9.24 -6.44 6.43
CA LEU A 254 -8.40 -6.50 5.23
C LEU A 254 -8.93 -5.65 4.08
N LEU A 255 -10.15 -5.14 4.20
CA LEU A 255 -10.82 -4.28 3.22
C LEU A 255 -10.84 -4.93 1.82
N PRO A 256 -11.56 -6.05 1.64
CA PRO A 256 -11.61 -6.78 0.37
C PRO A 256 -12.10 -5.89 -0.77
N ALA A 257 -11.55 -6.12 -1.96
CA ALA A 257 -11.96 -5.41 -3.16
C ALA A 257 -13.38 -5.80 -3.58
N VAL A 258 -14.10 -4.84 -4.14
CA VAL A 258 -15.46 -5.03 -4.67
C VAL A 258 -15.43 -4.74 -6.17
N VAL A 259 -16.16 -5.55 -6.96
CA VAL A 259 -16.30 -5.32 -8.39
C VAL A 259 -16.88 -3.93 -8.63
N ASN A 260 -16.18 -3.13 -9.43
CA ASN A 260 -16.65 -1.84 -9.89
C ASN A 260 -16.89 -1.90 -11.40
N ASP A 261 -18.07 -1.45 -11.85
CA ASP A 261 -18.43 -1.40 -13.26
C ASP A 261 -17.95 -0.13 -13.99
N ALA A 262 -17.19 0.72 -13.30
CA ALA A 262 -16.66 1.95 -13.87
C ALA A 262 -15.35 1.71 -14.62
N GLY A 263 -15.29 2.06 -15.91
CA GLY A 263 -14.07 2.08 -16.71
C GLY A 263 -13.86 0.89 -17.65
N ASP A 264 -14.91 0.37 -18.25
CA ASP A 264 -14.88 -0.87 -19.04
C ASP A 264 -14.35 -0.74 -20.48
N GLY A 265 -13.71 0.40 -20.87
CA GLY A 265 -13.36 0.65 -22.28
C GLY A 265 -12.64 -0.49 -23.00
N CYS A 266 -11.64 -1.10 -22.38
CA CYS A 266 -10.83 -2.18 -22.97
C CYS A 266 -11.20 -3.59 -22.42
N TRP A 267 -12.20 -3.68 -21.55
CA TRP A 267 -12.56 -4.96 -20.93
C TRP A 267 -13.04 -6.03 -21.92
N PRO A 268 -13.85 -5.71 -22.96
CA PRO A 268 -14.31 -6.72 -23.90
C PRO A 268 -13.17 -7.46 -24.61
N GLU A 269 -12.14 -6.76 -25.07
CA GLU A 269 -10.99 -7.36 -25.75
C GLU A 269 -10.14 -8.20 -24.78
N MET A 270 -9.93 -7.70 -23.55
CA MET A 270 -9.21 -8.44 -22.52
C MET A 270 -9.96 -9.72 -22.14
N LYS A 271 -11.27 -9.62 -21.96
CA LYS A 271 -12.12 -10.77 -21.67
C LYS A 271 -12.08 -11.78 -22.80
N GLN A 272 -12.18 -11.35 -24.06
CA GLN A 272 -12.09 -12.24 -25.21
C GLN A 272 -10.79 -13.02 -25.23
N TRP A 273 -9.67 -12.37 -24.93
CA TRP A 273 -8.38 -13.07 -24.82
C TRP A 273 -8.35 -14.05 -23.65
N LEU A 274 -8.84 -13.69 -22.48
CA LEU A 274 -8.94 -14.57 -21.32
C LEU A 274 -9.83 -15.79 -21.59
N ASP A 275 -10.97 -15.61 -22.28
CA ASP A 275 -11.90 -16.70 -22.66
C ASP A 275 -11.25 -17.76 -23.58
N MET A 276 -10.17 -17.43 -24.30
CA MET A 276 -9.44 -18.39 -25.14
C MET A 276 -8.58 -19.37 -24.33
N HIS A 277 -8.38 -19.13 -23.04
CA HIS A 277 -7.48 -19.92 -22.22
C HIS A 277 -8.22 -20.84 -21.24
N PRO A 278 -7.68 -22.04 -20.98
CA PRO A 278 -8.28 -22.96 -20.02
C PRO A 278 -8.42 -22.37 -18.62
N LYS A 279 -9.40 -22.86 -17.87
CA LYS A 279 -9.60 -22.48 -16.48
C LYS A 279 -8.32 -22.66 -15.66
N GLY A 280 -7.90 -21.61 -14.94
CA GLY A 280 -6.77 -21.64 -14.04
C GLY A 280 -5.39 -21.74 -14.71
N SER A 281 -5.29 -21.44 -16.00
CA SER A 281 -4.01 -21.58 -16.75
C SER A 281 -3.20 -20.29 -16.84
N VAL A 282 -3.86 -19.12 -16.77
CA VAL A 282 -3.22 -17.81 -17.00
C VAL A 282 -2.60 -17.26 -15.72
N VAL A 283 -1.35 -16.78 -15.82
CA VAL A 283 -0.71 -15.96 -14.78
C VAL A 283 -1.04 -14.50 -15.01
N TYR A 284 -1.63 -13.83 -14.02
CA TYR A 284 -1.77 -12.38 -14.03
C TYR A 284 -0.54 -11.73 -13.41
N ILE A 285 0.03 -10.70 -14.06
CA ILE A 285 1.27 -10.06 -13.63
C ILE A 285 1.05 -8.55 -13.50
N ALA A 286 1.29 -8.00 -12.29
CA ALA A 286 1.25 -6.57 -12.06
C ALA A 286 2.12 -6.18 -10.83
N PHE A 287 2.86 -5.09 -10.96
CA PHE A 287 3.74 -4.60 -9.89
C PHE A 287 3.27 -3.27 -9.28
N GLY A 288 1.98 -2.96 -9.46
CA GLY A 288 1.37 -1.73 -8.96
C GLY A 288 1.75 -0.50 -9.79
N THR A 289 1.55 0.69 -9.23
CA THR A 289 1.78 1.97 -9.91
C THR A 289 3.04 2.68 -9.44
N GLU A 290 3.62 2.23 -8.35
CA GLU A 290 4.77 2.86 -7.68
C GLU A 290 6.08 2.10 -7.90
N THR A 291 5.98 0.84 -8.33
CA THR A 291 7.14 0.00 -8.60
C THR A 291 7.40 -0.06 -10.09
N LYS A 292 8.63 0.25 -10.48
CA LYS A 292 9.10 0.04 -11.87
C LYS A 292 10.36 -0.83 -11.82
N PRO A 293 10.30 -2.03 -12.40
CA PRO A 293 11.51 -2.80 -12.65
C PRO A 293 12.47 -1.97 -13.50
N ASN A 294 13.76 -1.97 -13.18
CA ASN A 294 14.76 -1.39 -14.06
C ASN A 294 14.93 -2.26 -15.33
N GLN A 295 15.72 -1.79 -16.30
CA GLN A 295 15.89 -2.50 -17.59
C GLN A 295 16.40 -3.94 -17.40
N TYR A 296 17.31 -4.17 -16.45
CA TYR A 296 17.81 -5.50 -16.16
C TYR A 296 16.69 -6.39 -15.58
N GLU A 297 16.02 -5.94 -14.54
CA GLU A 297 14.91 -6.65 -13.89
C GLU A 297 13.78 -6.96 -14.89
N LEU A 298 13.42 -5.99 -15.73
CA LEU A 298 12.41 -6.18 -16.78
C LEU A 298 12.84 -7.28 -17.77
N THR A 299 14.10 -7.28 -18.14
CA THR A 299 14.65 -8.28 -19.05
C THR A 299 14.61 -9.69 -18.44
N GLN A 300 15.06 -9.84 -17.17
CA GLN A 300 15.02 -11.13 -16.48
C GLN A 300 13.58 -11.64 -16.32
N LEU A 301 12.65 -10.74 -15.98
CA LEU A 301 11.24 -11.05 -15.85
C LEU A 301 10.62 -11.53 -17.17
N ALA A 302 10.85 -10.79 -18.26
CA ALA A 302 10.36 -11.16 -19.58
C ALA A 302 10.88 -12.52 -20.03
N LEU A 303 12.19 -12.76 -19.89
CA LEU A 303 12.80 -14.05 -20.24
C LEU A 303 12.27 -15.18 -19.35
N GLY A 304 12.04 -14.93 -18.06
CA GLY A 304 11.44 -15.91 -17.14
C GLY A 304 10.01 -16.28 -17.52
N LEU A 305 9.20 -15.30 -17.93
CA LEU A 305 7.84 -15.53 -18.46
C LEU A 305 7.87 -16.34 -19.76
N GLU A 306 8.81 -16.03 -20.63
CA GLU A 306 9.02 -16.82 -21.86
C GLU A 306 9.42 -18.27 -21.54
N LEU A 307 10.38 -18.46 -20.62
CA LEU A 307 10.89 -19.75 -20.20
C LEU A 307 9.84 -20.62 -19.50
N SER A 308 8.95 -20.01 -18.71
CA SER A 308 7.89 -20.73 -17.99
C SER A 308 6.93 -21.49 -18.93
N GLY A 309 6.79 -21.04 -20.17
CA GLY A 309 5.84 -21.59 -21.14
C GLY A 309 4.37 -21.36 -20.80
N LEU A 310 4.05 -20.73 -19.65
CA LEU A 310 2.69 -20.49 -19.19
C LEU A 310 2.02 -19.35 -19.95
N PRO A 311 0.68 -19.40 -20.13
CA PRO A 311 -0.08 -18.23 -20.56
C PRO A 311 0.01 -17.12 -19.53
N PHE A 312 0.14 -15.86 -19.97
CA PHE A 312 0.23 -14.74 -19.06
C PHE A 312 -0.46 -13.48 -19.57
N PHE A 313 -1.00 -12.70 -18.64
CA PHE A 313 -1.51 -11.35 -18.84
C PHE A 313 -0.69 -10.38 -17.99
N TRP A 314 0.19 -9.62 -18.62
CA TRP A 314 1.13 -8.72 -17.94
C TRP A 314 0.72 -7.26 -18.09
N VAL A 315 0.44 -6.59 -16.98
CA VAL A 315 0.19 -5.15 -16.94
C VAL A 315 1.51 -4.43 -16.68
N LEU A 316 2.01 -3.76 -17.71
CA LEU A 316 3.24 -3.00 -17.69
C LEU A 316 2.94 -1.52 -17.99
N ILE A 317 2.61 -0.75 -16.96
CA ILE A 317 2.28 0.66 -17.12
C ILE A 317 3.56 1.47 -17.31
N GLU A 318 3.70 2.09 -18.47
CA GLU A 318 4.80 3.02 -18.76
C GLU A 318 4.60 4.32 -17.96
N GLY A 319 5.69 4.88 -17.42
CA GLY A 319 5.64 6.16 -16.70
C GLY A 319 5.41 7.34 -17.64
N SER A 320 4.88 8.43 -17.09
CA SER A 320 4.59 9.67 -17.82
C SER A 320 5.81 10.62 -17.97
N SER A 321 6.98 10.24 -17.47
CA SER A 321 8.21 11.06 -17.55
C SER A 321 9.18 10.55 -18.61
N ASP A 322 9.97 11.46 -19.16
CA ASP A 322 11.05 11.22 -20.15
C ASP A 322 12.25 10.38 -19.62
N ASP A 323 12.10 9.79 -18.42
CA ASP A 323 13.07 8.88 -17.85
C ASP A 323 13.13 7.59 -18.67
N GLU A 324 14.29 6.96 -18.72
CA GLU A 324 14.66 5.80 -19.51
C GLU A 324 13.48 4.88 -19.89
N VAL A 325 13.12 4.90 -21.18
CA VAL A 325 12.10 4.01 -21.72
C VAL A 325 12.59 2.57 -21.58
N VAL A 326 12.05 1.84 -20.61
CA VAL A 326 12.34 0.42 -20.46
C VAL A 326 11.76 -0.36 -21.62
N VAL A 327 12.58 -1.15 -22.29
CA VAL A 327 12.21 -1.87 -23.51
C VAL A 327 12.21 -3.37 -23.26
N LEU A 328 11.14 -4.04 -23.67
CA LEU A 328 11.07 -5.50 -23.66
C LEU A 328 12.15 -6.11 -24.56
N PRO A 329 12.67 -7.31 -24.24
CA PRO A 329 13.65 -7.99 -25.07
C PRO A 329 13.16 -8.11 -26.52
N LYS A 330 14.05 -7.85 -27.46
CA LYS A 330 13.73 -7.88 -28.90
C LYS A 330 13.03 -9.18 -29.28
N GLY A 331 11.85 -9.08 -29.91
CA GLY A 331 11.06 -10.20 -30.38
C GLY A 331 10.32 -10.97 -29.27
N PHE A 332 10.31 -10.47 -28.03
CA PHE A 332 9.59 -11.10 -26.91
C PHE A 332 8.10 -11.31 -27.22
N GLU A 333 7.42 -10.27 -27.67
CA GLU A 333 5.99 -10.35 -27.98
C GLU A 333 5.70 -11.30 -29.15
N ASP A 334 6.60 -11.41 -30.12
CA ASP A 334 6.49 -12.37 -31.21
C ASP A 334 6.65 -13.82 -30.74
N ARG A 335 7.64 -14.11 -29.87
CA ARG A 335 7.90 -15.45 -29.33
C ARG A 335 6.83 -15.91 -28.33
N THR A 336 6.14 -14.96 -27.70
CA THR A 336 5.06 -15.24 -26.75
C THR A 336 3.66 -15.07 -27.35
N ARG A 337 3.58 -14.79 -28.65
CA ARG A 337 2.32 -14.58 -29.37
C ARG A 337 1.35 -15.76 -29.15
N GLY A 338 0.10 -15.44 -28.83
CA GLY A 338 -0.97 -16.41 -28.60
C GLY A 338 -1.05 -16.95 -27.17
N ARG A 339 0.02 -16.82 -26.37
CA ARG A 339 0.01 -17.19 -24.95
C ARG A 339 0.28 -16.04 -23.99
N GLY A 340 0.86 -14.94 -24.45
CA GLY A 340 1.18 -13.76 -23.64
C GLY A 340 0.55 -12.49 -24.20
N VAL A 341 0.09 -11.65 -23.28
CA VAL A 341 -0.33 -10.26 -23.56
C VAL A 341 0.40 -9.33 -22.63
N VAL A 342 1.00 -8.27 -23.19
CA VAL A 342 1.55 -7.14 -22.43
C VAL A 342 0.62 -5.95 -22.61
N CYS A 343 -0.01 -5.52 -21.55
CA CYS A 343 -0.95 -4.41 -21.53
C CYS A 343 -0.29 -3.18 -20.92
N LYS A 344 -0.15 -2.10 -21.71
CA LYS A 344 0.53 -0.86 -21.30
C LYS A 344 -0.42 0.24 -20.83
N VAL A 345 -1.71 -0.07 -20.75
CA VAL A 345 -2.75 0.85 -20.30
C VAL A 345 -3.35 0.40 -18.96
N TRP A 346 -4.11 1.29 -18.34
CA TRP A 346 -4.85 0.96 -17.12
C TRP A 346 -5.90 -0.12 -17.41
N VAL A 347 -5.96 -1.12 -16.52
CA VAL A 347 -6.85 -2.28 -16.66
C VAL A 347 -7.78 -2.40 -15.44
N PRO A 348 -8.97 -2.98 -15.61
CA PRO A 348 -9.85 -3.33 -14.48
C PRO A 348 -9.31 -4.58 -13.75
N GLN A 349 -8.23 -4.41 -12.96
CA GLN A 349 -7.45 -5.48 -12.35
C GLN A 349 -8.33 -6.54 -11.69
N PHE A 350 -9.25 -6.14 -10.83
CA PHE A 350 -10.10 -7.08 -10.10
C PHE A 350 -10.98 -7.94 -11.02
N LYS A 351 -11.50 -7.38 -12.13
CA LYS A 351 -12.25 -8.14 -13.15
C LYS A 351 -11.37 -9.19 -13.83
N ILE A 352 -10.13 -8.82 -14.18
CA ILE A 352 -9.18 -9.76 -14.79
C ILE A 352 -8.83 -10.88 -13.81
N VAL A 353 -8.44 -10.52 -12.58
CA VAL A 353 -8.04 -11.51 -11.56
C VAL A 353 -9.20 -12.43 -11.18
N SER A 354 -10.45 -11.95 -11.21
CA SER A 354 -11.64 -12.76 -10.95
C SER A 354 -12.01 -13.70 -12.10
N HIS A 355 -11.43 -13.53 -13.29
CA HIS A 355 -11.72 -14.37 -14.44
C HIS A 355 -11.32 -15.83 -14.21
N ASP A 356 -12.13 -16.78 -14.70
CA ASP A 356 -11.95 -18.22 -14.50
C ASP A 356 -10.60 -18.73 -15.05
N SER A 357 -10.11 -18.17 -16.15
CA SER A 357 -8.83 -18.57 -16.75
C SER A 357 -7.62 -18.17 -15.92
N VAL A 358 -7.72 -17.15 -15.06
CA VAL A 358 -6.60 -16.74 -14.19
C VAL A 358 -6.42 -17.77 -13.08
N GLY A 359 -5.24 -18.38 -13.04
CA GLY A 359 -4.87 -19.45 -12.10
C GLY A 359 -3.98 -19.01 -10.95
N GLY A 360 -3.26 -17.90 -11.10
CA GLY A 360 -2.34 -17.36 -10.10
C GLY A 360 -1.84 -15.98 -10.47
N LEU A 361 -1.16 -15.33 -9.51
CA LEU A 361 -0.66 -13.98 -9.65
C LEU A 361 0.84 -13.91 -9.42
N LEU A 362 1.54 -13.11 -10.24
CA LEU A 362 2.90 -12.66 -9.97
C LEU A 362 2.83 -11.16 -9.65
N ILE A 363 3.08 -10.82 -8.39
CA ILE A 363 2.88 -9.48 -7.86
C ILE A 363 4.04 -9.02 -6.97
N HIS A 364 4.10 -7.72 -6.71
CA HIS A 364 5.13 -7.06 -5.88
C HIS A 364 4.90 -7.17 -4.36
N SER A 365 3.93 -7.95 -3.90
CA SER A 365 3.53 -8.06 -2.48
C SER A 365 2.80 -6.84 -1.89
N GLY A 366 2.39 -5.86 -2.70
CA GLY A 366 1.54 -4.77 -2.21
C GLY A 366 0.23 -5.32 -1.63
N MET A 367 -0.12 -4.90 -0.39
CA MET A 367 -1.23 -5.51 0.38
C MET A 367 -2.57 -5.51 -0.37
N SER A 368 -2.85 -4.51 -1.22
CA SER A 368 -4.08 -4.50 -2.01
C SER A 368 -4.15 -5.65 -2.99
N SER A 369 -3.07 -5.93 -3.73
CA SER A 369 -3.02 -7.06 -4.68
C SER A 369 -2.98 -8.42 -3.96
N VAL A 370 -2.37 -8.49 -2.77
CA VAL A 370 -2.41 -9.68 -1.91
C VAL A 370 -3.85 -9.99 -1.50
N VAL A 371 -4.59 -8.98 -1.02
CA VAL A 371 -5.99 -9.12 -0.64
C VAL A 371 -6.84 -9.56 -1.84
N GLU A 372 -6.70 -8.90 -2.99
CA GLU A 372 -7.43 -9.26 -4.21
C GLU A 372 -7.17 -10.70 -4.67
N GLY A 373 -5.91 -11.14 -4.61
CA GLY A 373 -5.56 -12.52 -4.97
C GLY A 373 -6.15 -13.55 -4.01
N LEU A 374 -5.92 -13.39 -2.71
CA LEU A 374 -6.36 -14.36 -1.71
C LEU A 374 -7.87 -14.38 -1.51
N GLN A 375 -8.58 -13.24 -1.61
CA GLN A 375 -10.05 -13.24 -1.56
C GLN A 375 -10.69 -14.02 -2.72
N LEU A 376 -9.98 -14.18 -3.85
CA LEU A 376 -10.40 -14.96 -5.00
C LEU A 376 -9.78 -16.36 -5.02
N GLY A 377 -9.06 -16.76 -3.97
CA GLY A 377 -8.43 -18.07 -3.87
C GLY A 377 -7.31 -18.29 -4.89
N LYS A 378 -6.69 -17.21 -5.39
CA LYS A 378 -5.60 -17.28 -6.35
C LYS A 378 -4.27 -17.39 -5.61
N PRO A 379 -3.45 -18.43 -5.87
CA PRO A 379 -2.11 -18.55 -5.30
C PRO A 379 -1.20 -17.42 -5.81
N LEU A 380 -0.26 -17.02 -4.95
CA LEU A 380 0.60 -15.88 -5.17
C LEU A 380 2.05 -16.30 -5.39
N VAL A 381 2.67 -15.74 -6.42
CA VAL A 381 4.12 -15.65 -6.59
C VAL A 381 4.53 -14.21 -6.34
N LEU A 382 5.49 -13.98 -5.46
CA LEU A 382 5.86 -12.66 -4.99
C LEU A 382 7.25 -12.26 -5.51
N LEU A 383 7.34 -11.03 -6.01
CA LEU A 383 8.60 -10.43 -6.43
C LEU A 383 8.65 -9.00 -5.87
N PRO A 384 9.07 -8.82 -4.60
CA PRO A 384 9.11 -7.51 -3.95
C PRO A 384 10.24 -6.64 -4.52
N PHE A 385 10.00 -5.32 -4.64
CA PHE A 385 10.97 -4.33 -5.14
C PHE A 385 11.33 -3.29 -4.11
N VAL A 386 10.37 -2.86 -3.32
CA VAL A 386 10.54 -1.81 -2.31
C VAL A 386 10.06 -2.31 -0.96
N LEU A 387 10.55 -1.76 0.02
CA LEU A 387 10.50 -1.75 1.46
C LEU A 387 9.57 -2.70 2.22
N ASP A 388 8.33 -2.27 2.41
CA ASP A 388 7.29 -3.03 3.12
C ASP A 388 6.92 -4.31 2.36
N GLN A 389 7.06 -4.27 1.04
CA GLN A 389 6.79 -5.41 0.17
C GLN A 389 7.63 -6.65 0.54
N GLY A 390 8.90 -6.45 0.89
CA GLY A 390 9.78 -7.53 1.32
C GLY A 390 9.34 -8.18 2.63
N LEU A 391 8.93 -7.36 3.59
CA LEU A 391 8.43 -7.85 4.88
C LEU A 391 7.08 -8.54 4.72
N ILE A 392 6.17 -7.98 3.93
CA ILE A 392 4.89 -8.62 3.60
C ILE A 392 5.12 -9.96 2.91
N ALA A 393 6.03 -10.01 1.92
CA ALA A 393 6.38 -11.25 1.23
C ALA A 393 6.93 -12.31 2.19
N SER A 394 7.87 -11.92 3.05
CA SER A 394 8.45 -12.82 4.05
C SER A 394 7.38 -13.39 5.00
N TYR A 395 6.44 -12.56 5.44
CA TYR A 395 5.32 -13.00 6.27
C TYR A 395 4.40 -14.00 5.55
N LEU A 396 4.03 -13.70 4.30
CA LEU A 396 3.17 -14.59 3.52
C LEU A 396 3.84 -15.93 3.21
N VAL A 397 5.16 -15.93 3.01
CA VAL A 397 5.95 -17.18 2.84
C VAL A 397 6.00 -17.97 4.14
N GLU A 398 6.26 -17.31 5.28
CA GLU A 398 6.20 -17.95 6.63
C GLU A 398 4.86 -18.64 6.86
N LYS A 399 3.76 -17.98 6.49
CA LYS A 399 2.40 -18.53 6.61
C LYS A 399 2.01 -19.49 5.47
N LYS A 400 2.93 -19.82 4.56
CA LYS A 400 2.69 -20.69 3.39
C LYS A 400 1.55 -20.22 2.48
N MET A 401 1.29 -18.91 2.48
CA MET A 401 0.26 -18.28 1.64
C MET A 401 0.77 -17.90 0.26
N ALA A 402 2.09 -17.86 0.08
CA ALA A 402 2.72 -17.45 -1.17
C ALA A 402 4.08 -18.12 -1.36
N CYS A 403 4.53 -18.18 -2.61
CA CYS A 403 5.91 -18.48 -2.99
C CYS A 403 6.60 -17.16 -3.37
N MET A 404 7.88 -16.99 -3.01
CA MET A 404 8.65 -15.81 -3.41
C MET A 404 9.67 -16.23 -4.47
N VAL A 405 9.81 -15.43 -5.53
CA VAL A 405 10.88 -15.59 -6.52
C VAL A 405 12.21 -15.43 -5.80
N HIS A 406 13.10 -16.39 -6.01
CA HIS A 406 14.43 -16.35 -5.40
C HIS A 406 15.23 -15.16 -5.96
N ARG A 407 15.77 -14.35 -5.06
CA ARG A 407 16.68 -13.25 -5.32
C ARG A 407 17.99 -13.45 -4.57
N ASP A 408 19.06 -12.90 -5.08
CA ASP A 408 20.29 -12.76 -4.30
C ASP A 408 20.04 -11.81 -3.11
N ASP A 409 20.44 -12.25 -1.91
CA ASP A 409 20.16 -11.50 -0.68
C ASP A 409 20.99 -10.20 -0.55
N VAL A 410 22.09 -10.09 -1.31
CA VAL A 410 23.03 -8.97 -1.22
C VAL A 410 22.69 -7.87 -2.22
N ASP A 411 22.54 -8.23 -3.50
CA ASP A 411 22.31 -7.25 -4.57
C ASP A 411 20.86 -7.22 -5.09
N GLY A 412 20.03 -8.17 -4.66
CA GLY A 412 18.63 -8.28 -5.04
C GLY A 412 18.39 -8.74 -6.47
N SER A 413 19.42 -9.21 -7.18
CA SER A 413 19.28 -9.73 -8.53
C SER A 413 18.47 -11.03 -8.54
N PHE A 414 17.83 -11.32 -9.66
CA PHE A 414 17.12 -12.57 -9.92
C PHE A 414 17.32 -13.00 -11.36
N THR A 415 17.10 -14.27 -11.64
CA THR A 415 17.33 -14.86 -12.97
C THR A 415 16.01 -15.24 -13.64
N PRO A 416 15.99 -15.44 -14.98
CA PRO A 416 14.82 -15.97 -15.68
C PRO A 416 14.37 -17.31 -15.13
N GLU A 417 15.33 -18.17 -14.76
CA GLU A 417 15.05 -19.49 -14.21
C GLU A 417 14.31 -19.38 -12.88
N SER A 418 14.74 -18.49 -11.96
CA SER A 418 14.08 -18.31 -10.68
C SER A 418 12.62 -17.83 -10.82
N VAL A 419 12.33 -17.01 -11.82
CA VAL A 419 10.96 -16.59 -12.17
C VAL A 419 10.18 -17.78 -12.73
N ALA A 420 10.72 -18.48 -13.73
CA ALA A 420 10.05 -19.61 -14.39
C ALA A 420 9.77 -20.76 -13.41
N ASP A 421 10.73 -21.09 -12.55
CA ASP A 421 10.62 -22.16 -11.55
C ASP A 421 9.55 -21.83 -10.51
N SER A 422 9.52 -20.59 -10.01
CA SER A 422 8.50 -20.15 -9.06
C SER A 422 7.09 -20.19 -9.66
N LEU A 423 6.94 -19.77 -10.91
CA LEU A 423 5.67 -19.84 -11.64
C LEU A 423 5.24 -21.30 -11.88
N SER A 424 6.16 -22.14 -12.34
CA SER A 424 5.91 -23.57 -12.58
C SER A 424 5.54 -24.28 -11.28
N LEU A 425 6.25 -23.99 -10.18
CA LEU A 425 5.95 -24.53 -8.86
C LEU A 425 4.50 -24.23 -8.47
N VAL A 426 4.12 -22.95 -8.49
CA VAL A 426 2.82 -22.52 -7.99
C VAL A 426 1.67 -22.91 -8.92
N MET A 427 1.88 -22.85 -10.24
CA MET A 427 0.80 -23.05 -11.21
C MET A 427 0.57 -24.52 -11.58
N VAL A 428 1.65 -25.32 -11.65
CA VAL A 428 1.61 -26.64 -12.31
C VAL A 428 2.05 -27.77 -11.39
N SER A 429 3.17 -27.61 -10.67
CA SER A 429 3.80 -28.68 -9.89
C SER A 429 2.90 -29.22 -8.78
N GLU A 430 3.01 -30.54 -8.51
CA GLU A 430 2.36 -31.15 -7.33
C GLU A 430 2.93 -30.58 -6.02
N ASP A 431 4.23 -30.26 -5.95
CA ASP A 431 4.85 -29.65 -4.79
C ASP A 431 4.26 -28.28 -4.44
N GLY A 432 3.76 -27.56 -5.46
CA GLY A 432 3.06 -26.27 -5.29
C GLY A 432 1.58 -26.40 -4.92
N LYS A 433 1.04 -27.61 -4.81
CA LYS A 433 -0.36 -27.84 -4.42
C LYS A 433 -0.71 -27.16 -3.09
N MET A 434 0.23 -27.16 -2.15
CA MET A 434 0.05 -26.50 -0.85
C MET A 434 -0.30 -25.03 -0.97
N TYR A 435 0.30 -24.26 -1.90
CA TYR A 435 0.01 -22.85 -2.12
C TYR A 435 -1.39 -22.66 -2.71
N ARG A 436 -1.79 -23.51 -3.65
CA ARG A 436 -3.13 -23.48 -4.27
C ARG A 436 -4.23 -23.83 -3.28
N GLU A 437 -4.00 -24.79 -2.40
CA GLU A 437 -4.94 -25.15 -1.32
C GLU A 437 -5.03 -24.05 -0.26
N LYS A 438 -3.87 -23.50 0.15
CA LYS A 438 -3.80 -22.42 1.14
C LYS A 438 -4.50 -21.16 0.62
N ALA A 439 -4.33 -20.79 -0.63
CA ALA A 439 -5.03 -19.65 -1.23
C ALA A 439 -6.56 -19.84 -1.16
N LYS A 440 -7.07 -21.05 -1.43
CA LYS A 440 -8.49 -21.38 -1.31
C LYS A 440 -8.99 -21.33 0.14
N GLU A 441 -8.19 -21.83 1.09
CA GLU A 441 -8.50 -21.74 2.53
C GLU A 441 -8.67 -20.28 2.98
N MET A 442 -7.83 -19.37 2.44
CA MET A 442 -7.83 -17.96 2.81
C MET A 442 -8.98 -17.16 2.21
N MET A 443 -9.73 -17.68 1.24
CA MET A 443 -10.81 -16.94 0.57
C MET A 443 -11.82 -16.33 1.55
N SER A 444 -12.24 -17.08 2.56
CA SER A 444 -13.21 -16.60 3.54
C SER A 444 -12.64 -15.46 4.37
N LEU A 445 -11.40 -15.61 4.85
CA LEU A 445 -10.76 -14.60 5.68
C LEU A 445 -10.50 -13.30 4.88
N PHE A 446 -10.05 -13.41 3.63
CA PHE A 446 -9.69 -12.24 2.83
C PHE A 446 -10.88 -11.62 2.10
N GLY A 447 -11.95 -12.36 1.87
CA GLY A 447 -13.10 -11.92 1.09
C GLY A 447 -14.36 -11.53 1.90
N ASP A 448 -14.48 -11.96 3.15
CA ASP A 448 -15.66 -11.70 3.98
C ASP A 448 -15.30 -10.84 5.21
N ILE A 449 -15.74 -9.58 5.18
CA ILE A 449 -15.50 -8.64 6.27
C ILE A 449 -16.17 -9.08 7.58
N ASN A 450 -17.27 -9.84 7.53
CA ASN A 450 -17.96 -10.30 8.73
C ASN A 450 -17.19 -11.42 9.45
N VAL A 451 -16.32 -12.14 8.76
CA VAL A 451 -15.42 -13.12 9.37
C VAL A 451 -14.34 -12.42 10.18
N GLN A 452 -13.88 -11.25 9.70
CA GLN A 452 -12.81 -10.46 10.32
C GLN A 452 -13.26 -9.68 11.57
N ASP A 453 -14.55 -9.43 11.72
CA ASP A 453 -15.16 -8.60 12.79
C ASP A 453 -15.48 -9.40 14.08
N LYS A 454 -15.39 -10.72 14.03
CA LYS A 454 -15.88 -11.57 15.13
C LYS A 454 -15.08 -11.51 16.43
N ARG A 455 -13.88 -10.94 16.44
CA ARG A 455 -13.00 -10.85 17.63
C ARG A 455 -12.71 -9.43 18.09
N GLY A 456 -13.28 -8.42 17.48
CA GLY A 456 -13.16 -7.02 17.92
C GLY A 456 -14.15 -6.62 19.03
N SER A 457 -15.00 -7.55 19.45
CA SER A 457 -16.06 -7.32 20.45
C SER A 457 -15.79 -8.00 21.81
N GLU A 458 -14.61 -8.55 22.03
CA GLU A 458 -14.08 -8.96 23.33
C GLU A 458 -12.86 -8.04 23.69
#